data_fc1d2eb256eb0f5a9c565a9f1590f751
#
_entry.id   fc1d2eb256eb0f5a9c565a9f1590f751
#
_cell.length_a   1.000
_cell.length_b   1.000
_cell.length_c   1.000
_cell.angle_alpha   90.00
_cell.angle_beta   90.00
_cell.angle_gamma   90.00
#
_symmetry.space_group_name_H-M   'P 1'
#
loop_
_entity.id
_entity.type
_entity.pdbx_description
1 polymer ?
#
loop_
_entity_poly.entity_id
_entity_poly.type
_entity_poly.pdbx_seq_one_letter_code
_entity_poly.pdbx_strand_id
1 'polypeptide(L)'
;VTATEFYDKCKDGTVIQLLNEIRPRKGDNFHIKPGTVHAASGGVRLVEIQQPSDITFRLYDWEREFDSNTAREMHLEEAIDCIDYSASTPSSLVKQTDTTHGPLCESDNFIITALDLKDTLHIYTERFESFIIYICTQGSASFQVMEGGKKVSYDISRGDTILIPASMDDFFIVPLEKNTLLLEVWLSPAEEIDDYIDENVSEDCSDDDCDEEEEEHCGHNHK
;
A
#
# COMPACT_ATOMS: atom_id res chain seq x y z
N VAL A 1 10.78 5.23 24.47
CA VAL A 1 11.05 6.59 23.97
C VAL A 1 9.79 7.41 24.12
N THR A 2 9.89 8.65 24.60
CA THR A 2 8.74 9.58 24.68
C THR A 2 8.71 10.47 23.44
N ALA A 3 7.54 11.05 23.15
CA ALA A 3 7.39 12.02 22.04
C ALA A 3 8.37 13.19 22.15
N THR A 4 8.54 13.74 23.36
CA THR A 4 9.46 14.85 23.63
C THR A 4 10.90 14.44 23.36
N GLU A 5 11.36 13.30 23.88
CA GLU A 5 12.71 12.80 23.65
C GLU A 5 12.97 12.55 22.15
N PHE A 6 12.00 11.98 21.45
CA PHE A 6 12.08 11.72 20.02
C PHE A 6 12.19 13.02 19.22
N TYR A 7 11.33 14.00 19.54
CA TYR A 7 11.34 15.33 18.93
C TYR A 7 12.70 16.02 19.10
N ASP A 8 13.22 16.06 20.32
CA ASP A 8 14.52 16.67 20.63
C ASP A 8 15.65 16.01 19.83
N LYS A 9 15.62 14.67 19.69
CA LYS A 9 16.59 13.91 18.92
C LYS A 9 16.49 14.14 17.40
N CYS A 10 15.31 14.42 16.89
CA CYS A 10 15.14 14.85 15.50
C CYS A 10 15.74 16.24 15.29
N LYS A 11 15.49 17.18 16.21
CA LYS A 11 16.00 18.55 16.12
C LYS A 11 17.53 18.64 16.25
N ASP A 12 18.15 17.80 17.06
CA ASP A 12 19.61 17.78 17.21
C ASP A 12 20.34 16.85 16.22
N GLY A 13 19.59 16.19 15.30
CA GLY A 13 20.16 15.30 14.28
C GLY A 13 20.63 13.95 14.79
N THR A 14 20.32 13.58 16.03
CA THR A 14 20.79 12.32 16.66
C THR A 14 19.71 11.24 16.73
N VAL A 15 18.57 11.42 16.08
CA VAL A 15 17.42 10.50 16.09
C VAL A 15 17.79 9.06 15.70
N ILE A 16 18.79 8.88 14.85
CA ILE A 16 19.28 7.55 14.45
C ILE A 16 19.69 6.71 15.68
N GLN A 17 20.14 7.33 16.77
CA GLN A 17 20.51 6.62 17.99
C GLN A 17 19.32 5.96 18.71
N LEU A 18 18.10 6.38 18.40
CA LEU A 18 16.87 5.82 18.95
C LEU A 18 16.30 4.67 18.09
N LEU A 19 16.81 4.49 16.87
CA LEU A 19 16.30 3.51 15.92
C LEU A 19 17.05 2.19 16.03
N ASN A 20 16.35 1.09 15.75
CA ASN A 20 16.94 -0.22 15.62
C ASN A 20 17.55 -0.40 14.22
N GLU A 21 18.80 -0.82 14.15
CA GLU A 21 19.44 -1.19 12.89
C GLU A 21 19.23 -2.67 12.59
N ILE A 22 18.68 -2.98 11.44
CA ILE A 22 18.51 -4.35 10.94
C ILE A 22 19.31 -4.50 9.66
N ARG A 23 20.13 -5.55 9.57
CA ARG A 23 20.87 -5.92 8.35
C ARG A 23 20.09 -7.01 7.61
N PRO A 24 19.33 -6.65 6.57
CA PRO A 24 18.48 -7.59 5.88
C PRO A 24 19.31 -8.60 5.10
N ARG A 25 18.76 -9.82 4.97
CA ARG A 25 19.27 -10.88 4.10
C ARG A 25 18.32 -11.02 2.92
N LYS A 26 18.80 -11.64 1.84
CA LYS A 26 17.96 -11.98 0.71
C LYS A 26 16.77 -12.84 1.17
N GLY A 27 15.56 -12.42 0.84
CA GLY A 27 14.32 -13.09 1.22
C GLY A 27 13.67 -12.56 2.49
N ASP A 28 14.34 -11.69 3.26
CA ASP A 28 13.69 -11.03 4.40
C ASP A 28 12.56 -10.13 3.90
N ASN A 29 11.47 -10.12 4.62
CA ASN A 29 10.36 -9.20 4.42
C ASN A 29 10.03 -8.48 5.72
N PHE A 30 9.52 -7.26 5.59
CA PHE A 30 9.22 -6.36 6.70
C PHE A 30 7.82 -5.80 6.50
N HIS A 31 6.93 -6.10 7.42
CA HIS A 31 5.62 -5.46 7.44
C HIS A 31 5.68 -4.22 8.33
N ILE A 32 5.71 -3.05 7.72
CA ILE A 32 5.78 -1.75 8.39
C ILE A 32 4.36 -1.23 8.59
N LYS A 33 3.91 -1.18 9.84
CA LYS A 33 2.58 -0.63 10.16
C LYS A 33 2.60 0.90 10.15
N PRO A 34 1.46 1.57 9.88
CA PRO A 34 1.34 3.02 10.07
C PRO A 34 1.83 3.45 11.45
N GLY A 35 2.45 4.63 11.55
CA GLY A 35 3.05 5.12 12.79
C GLY A 35 4.44 4.56 13.12
N THR A 36 4.95 3.61 12.35
CA THR A 36 6.31 3.07 12.55
C THR A 36 7.35 3.93 11.84
N VAL A 37 8.25 4.53 12.60
CA VAL A 37 9.39 5.26 12.05
C VAL A 37 10.37 4.29 11.41
N HIS A 38 10.65 4.49 10.13
CA HIS A 38 11.52 3.59 9.36
C HIS A 38 12.28 4.33 8.26
N ALA A 39 13.39 3.74 7.85
CA ALA A 39 14.15 4.17 6.70
C ALA A 39 14.94 3.00 6.09
N ALA A 40 15.17 3.04 4.79
CA ALA A 40 16.10 2.15 4.11
C ALA A 40 17.40 2.89 3.82
N SER A 41 18.53 2.35 4.28
CA SER A 41 19.84 2.93 4.00
C SER A 41 20.51 2.28 2.77
N GLY A 42 21.62 2.86 2.33
CA GLY A 42 22.33 2.39 1.13
C GLY A 42 22.80 0.94 1.20
N GLY A 43 22.97 0.32 0.02
CA GLY A 43 23.48 -1.04 -0.13
C GLY A 43 22.43 -2.14 -0.15
N VAL A 44 21.14 -1.81 -0.01
CA VAL A 44 20.04 -2.76 -0.14
C VAL A 44 19.25 -2.54 -1.44
N ARG A 45 18.71 -3.62 -1.98
CA ARG A 45 17.70 -3.60 -3.03
C ARG A 45 16.44 -4.22 -2.44
N LEU A 46 15.34 -3.51 -2.50
CA LEU A 46 14.06 -3.93 -1.96
C LEU A 46 12.93 -3.69 -2.98
N VAL A 47 11.83 -4.38 -2.77
CA VAL A 47 10.53 -4.07 -3.37
C VAL A 47 9.68 -3.51 -2.23
N GLU A 48 9.11 -2.35 -2.44
CA GLU A 48 8.20 -1.70 -1.50
C GLU A 48 6.79 -1.75 -2.08
N ILE A 49 5.87 -2.32 -1.31
CA ILE A 49 4.46 -2.42 -1.66
C ILE A 49 3.70 -1.75 -0.53
N GLN A 50 2.94 -0.72 -0.86
CA GLN A 50 2.22 0.09 0.11
C GLN A 50 0.82 0.45 -0.36
N GLN A 51 -0.04 0.79 0.58
CA GLN A 51 -1.29 1.48 0.24
C GLN A 51 -0.98 2.81 -0.44
N PRO A 52 -1.80 3.23 -1.44
CA PRO A 52 -1.61 4.53 -2.07
C PRO A 52 -1.83 5.66 -1.05
N SER A 53 -0.82 6.51 -0.90
CA SER A 53 -0.88 7.72 -0.09
C SER A 53 0.09 8.74 -0.67
N ASP A 54 -0.35 9.98 -0.75
CA ASP A 54 0.47 11.12 -1.11
C ASP A 54 1.07 11.83 0.13
N ILE A 55 0.74 11.33 1.33
CA ILE A 55 1.23 11.88 2.59
C ILE A 55 2.48 11.13 3.03
N THR A 56 3.59 11.83 3.12
CA THR A 56 4.85 11.34 3.71
C THR A 56 5.31 12.32 4.78
N PHE A 57 5.32 11.89 6.01
CA PHE A 57 5.90 12.67 7.11
C PHE A 57 7.39 12.41 7.21
N ARG A 58 8.21 13.37 6.77
CA ARG A 58 9.67 13.28 6.80
C ARG A 58 10.21 13.86 8.08
N LEU A 59 10.87 13.01 8.88
CA LEU A 59 11.39 13.33 10.20
C LEU A 59 12.86 13.72 10.20
N TYR A 60 13.65 13.11 9.33
CA TYR A 60 15.08 13.27 9.22
C TYR A 60 15.54 12.93 7.80
N ASP A 61 16.43 13.71 7.25
CA ASP A 61 16.87 13.56 5.86
C ASP A 61 18.40 13.57 5.67
N TRP A 62 19.14 13.10 6.68
CA TRP A 62 20.61 12.99 6.66
C TRP A 62 21.28 14.31 6.24
N GLU A 63 20.88 15.42 6.87
CA GLU A 63 21.41 16.78 6.66
C GLU A 63 21.11 17.35 5.25
N ARG A 64 20.37 16.64 4.36
CA ARG A 64 19.96 17.18 3.07
C ARG A 64 19.01 18.35 3.19
N GLU A 65 18.31 18.48 4.29
CA GLU A 65 17.44 19.60 4.61
C GLU A 65 18.20 20.95 4.66
N PHE A 66 19.51 20.93 4.83
CA PHE A 66 20.35 22.13 4.85
C PHE A 66 20.94 22.49 3.49
N ASP A 67 20.83 21.63 2.48
CA ASP A 67 21.28 21.89 1.12
C ASP A 67 20.11 22.40 0.27
N SER A 68 20.15 23.68 -0.09
CA SER A 68 19.09 24.33 -0.88
C SER A 68 18.79 23.67 -2.23
N ASN A 69 19.69 22.86 -2.78
CA ASN A 69 19.49 22.17 -4.06
C ASN A 69 18.80 20.80 -3.90
N THR A 70 18.89 20.19 -2.73
CA THR A 70 18.40 18.84 -2.47
C THR A 70 17.43 18.76 -1.29
N ALA A 71 17.20 19.88 -0.60
CA ALA A 71 16.30 19.98 0.52
C ALA A 71 14.89 19.51 0.14
N ARG A 72 14.31 18.69 1.01
CA ARG A 72 12.92 18.26 0.91
C ARG A 72 12.15 18.80 2.10
N GLU A 73 10.86 18.97 1.94
CA GLU A 73 9.98 19.42 3.00
C GLU A 73 10.03 18.45 4.20
N MET A 74 10.12 19.01 5.39
CA MET A 74 10.17 18.30 6.67
C MET A 74 8.83 18.45 7.38
N HIS A 75 8.38 17.38 8.07
CA HIS A 75 7.05 17.29 8.67
C HIS A 75 7.12 16.79 10.12
N LEU A 76 8.10 17.33 10.87
CA LEU A 76 8.38 16.81 12.23
C LEU A 76 7.19 17.05 13.18
N GLU A 77 6.57 18.21 13.11
CA GLU A 77 5.47 18.59 14.01
C GLU A 77 4.25 17.70 13.80
N GLU A 78 3.88 17.46 12.52
CA GLU A 78 2.75 16.63 12.14
C GLU A 78 3.01 15.14 12.43
N ALA A 79 4.24 14.73 12.26
CA ALA A 79 4.62 13.34 12.44
C ALA A 79 4.59 12.89 13.89
N ILE A 80 4.97 13.76 14.82
CA ILE A 80 5.05 13.43 16.27
C ILE A 80 3.70 12.89 16.79
N ASP A 81 2.60 13.41 16.31
CA ASP A 81 1.26 12.98 16.72
C ASP A 81 0.83 11.65 16.07
N CYS A 82 1.51 11.24 15.01
CA CYS A 82 1.18 10.02 14.26
C CYS A 82 2.08 8.82 14.61
N ILE A 83 3.17 9.03 15.36
CA ILE A 83 4.13 7.96 15.68
C ILE A 83 3.56 7.03 16.76
N ASP A 84 3.68 5.73 16.51
CA ASP A 84 3.48 4.71 17.52
C ASP A 84 4.74 4.57 18.38
N TYR A 85 4.70 5.10 19.59
CA TYR A 85 5.80 5.02 20.57
C TYR A 85 5.84 3.70 21.33
N SER A 86 4.96 2.76 21.05
CA SER A 86 5.03 1.44 21.65
C SER A 86 6.33 0.73 21.25
N ALA A 87 6.95 0.04 22.19
CA ALA A 87 8.21 -0.64 21.92
C ALA A 87 8.00 -1.79 20.94
N SER A 88 8.55 -1.68 19.73
CA SER A 88 8.62 -2.77 18.76
C SER A 88 9.99 -3.45 18.87
N THR A 89 9.98 -4.77 18.89
CA THR A 89 11.24 -5.54 18.80
C THR A 89 11.51 -5.85 17.33
N PRO A 90 12.77 -5.80 16.84
CA PRO A 90 13.11 -6.16 15.47
C PRO A 90 12.54 -7.52 15.02
N SER A 91 12.46 -8.49 15.94
CA SER A 91 11.90 -9.81 15.68
C SER A 91 10.39 -9.82 15.39
N SER A 92 9.64 -8.78 15.75
CA SER A 92 8.22 -8.67 15.42
C SER A 92 7.98 -8.07 14.03
N LEU A 93 8.99 -7.43 13.45
CA LEU A 93 8.94 -6.77 12.14
C LEU A 93 9.47 -7.67 11.01
N VAL A 94 10.28 -8.68 11.34
CA VAL A 94 10.88 -9.59 10.37
C VAL A 94 10.14 -10.92 10.41
N LYS A 95 9.33 -11.20 9.41
CA LYS A 95 8.90 -12.56 9.13
C LYS A 95 9.90 -13.18 8.17
N GLN A 96 10.80 -14.02 8.66
CA GLN A 96 11.59 -14.89 7.82
C GLN A 96 10.68 -16.05 7.41
N THR A 97 9.99 -15.90 6.30
CA THR A 97 9.24 -16.99 5.67
C THR A 97 10.17 -17.73 4.73
N ASP A 98 10.10 -19.05 4.78
CA ASP A 98 10.67 -19.89 3.72
C ASP A 98 9.93 -19.51 2.43
N THR A 99 10.65 -18.83 1.53
CA THR A 99 10.10 -18.09 0.38
C THR A 99 9.55 -18.99 -0.72
N THR A 100 9.40 -20.27 -0.45
CA THR A 100 9.02 -21.22 -1.49
C THR A 100 7.52 -21.33 -1.71
N HIS A 101 6.69 -21.18 -0.69
CA HIS A 101 5.23 -21.29 -0.86
C HIS A 101 4.48 -20.62 0.31
N GLY A 102 3.58 -19.70 0.00
CA GLY A 102 2.66 -19.13 0.95
C GLY A 102 2.73 -17.59 1.05
N PRO A 103 1.79 -16.98 1.75
CA PRO A 103 1.74 -15.54 1.88
C PRO A 103 2.93 -15.02 2.71
N LEU A 104 3.61 -14.01 2.18
CA LEU A 104 4.63 -13.24 2.88
C LEU A 104 3.99 -12.22 3.82
N CYS A 105 2.89 -11.63 3.37
CA CYS A 105 2.13 -10.63 4.11
C CYS A 105 0.65 -10.81 3.79
N GLU A 106 -0.15 -10.78 4.83
CA GLU A 106 -1.60 -10.67 4.77
C GLU A 106 -1.98 -9.43 5.59
N SER A 107 -2.60 -8.46 4.95
CA SER A 107 -3.14 -7.26 5.57
C SER A 107 -4.59 -7.07 5.16
N ASP A 108 -5.28 -6.15 5.80
CA ASP A 108 -6.68 -5.85 5.48
C ASP A 108 -6.84 -5.27 4.05
N ASN A 109 -5.75 -4.84 3.42
CA ASN A 109 -5.79 -4.13 2.14
C ASN A 109 -5.19 -4.91 0.99
N PHE A 110 -4.16 -5.72 1.24
CA PHE A 110 -3.51 -6.53 0.21
C PHE A 110 -2.82 -7.75 0.79
N ILE A 111 -2.64 -8.73 -0.07
CA ILE A 111 -1.92 -9.97 0.20
C ILE A 111 -0.71 -10.05 -0.74
N ILE A 112 0.42 -10.50 -0.20
CA ILE A 112 1.64 -10.74 -0.98
C ILE A 112 2.05 -12.19 -0.81
N THR A 113 2.16 -12.90 -1.94
CA THR A 113 2.62 -14.28 -1.98
C THR A 113 3.94 -14.38 -2.77
N ALA A 114 4.90 -15.13 -2.26
CA ALA A 114 6.09 -15.48 -3.03
C ALA A 114 5.85 -16.76 -3.84
N LEU A 115 6.20 -16.72 -5.12
CA LEU A 115 6.10 -17.84 -6.05
C LEU A 115 7.51 -18.24 -6.52
N ASP A 116 7.95 -19.44 -6.14
CA ASP A 116 9.14 -20.11 -6.71
C ASP A 116 8.69 -20.93 -7.91
N LEU A 117 8.86 -20.38 -9.11
CA LEU A 117 8.43 -21.00 -10.35
C LEU A 117 9.39 -22.11 -10.78
N LYS A 118 9.02 -23.36 -10.55
CA LYS A 118 9.74 -24.55 -11.05
C LYS A 118 9.17 -25.06 -12.36
N ASP A 119 7.85 -24.97 -12.48
CA ASP A 119 7.07 -25.45 -13.62
C ASP A 119 6.07 -24.38 -14.07
N THR A 120 5.44 -24.62 -15.20
CA THR A 120 4.35 -23.77 -15.69
C THR A 120 3.17 -23.80 -14.72
N LEU A 121 2.68 -22.64 -14.35
CA LEU A 121 1.47 -22.48 -13.57
C LEU A 121 0.32 -22.03 -14.48
N HIS A 122 -0.86 -22.62 -14.28
CA HIS A 122 -2.12 -22.14 -14.82
C HIS A 122 -2.87 -21.40 -13.74
N ILE A 123 -3.11 -20.12 -13.93
CA ILE A 123 -3.76 -19.26 -12.96
C ILE A 123 -5.19 -18.97 -13.44
N TYR A 124 -6.15 -19.26 -12.59
CA TYR A 124 -7.55 -18.88 -12.75
C TYR A 124 -7.82 -17.66 -11.87
N THR A 125 -8.40 -16.63 -12.45
CA THR A 125 -8.56 -15.34 -11.76
C THR A 125 -9.81 -15.24 -10.91
N GLU A 126 -10.73 -16.20 -11.02
CA GLU A 126 -11.97 -16.25 -10.24
C GLU A 126 -11.79 -16.08 -8.72
N ARG A 127 -10.64 -16.51 -8.21
CA ARG A 127 -10.30 -16.36 -6.78
C ARG A 127 -9.87 -14.95 -6.38
N PHE A 128 -9.62 -14.09 -7.36
CA PHE A 128 -9.21 -12.72 -7.14
C PHE A 128 -10.34 -11.78 -7.54
N GLU A 129 -10.80 -10.96 -6.63
CA GLU A 129 -11.89 -10.03 -6.88
C GLU A 129 -11.43 -8.73 -7.57
N SER A 130 -10.12 -8.62 -7.83
CA SER A 130 -9.49 -7.44 -8.40
C SER A 130 -8.36 -7.79 -9.37
N PHE A 131 -7.62 -6.79 -9.80
CA PHE A 131 -6.38 -6.99 -10.55
C PHE A 131 -5.33 -7.72 -9.70
N ILE A 132 -4.36 -8.35 -10.38
CA ILE A 132 -3.19 -8.98 -9.76
C ILE A 132 -1.93 -8.30 -10.30
N ILE A 133 -0.96 -8.05 -9.44
CA ILE A 133 0.36 -7.55 -9.85
C ILE A 133 1.39 -8.64 -9.61
N TYR A 134 2.19 -8.94 -10.63
CA TYR A 134 3.36 -9.79 -10.50
C TYR A 134 4.64 -8.98 -10.65
N ILE A 135 5.58 -9.18 -9.74
CA ILE A 135 6.88 -8.51 -9.72
C ILE A 135 7.95 -9.58 -9.81
N CYS A 136 8.79 -9.53 -10.83
CA CYS A 136 9.90 -10.48 -10.98
C CYS A 136 11.09 -10.05 -10.12
N THR A 137 11.38 -10.81 -9.07
CA THR A 137 12.49 -10.52 -8.15
C THR A 137 13.76 -11.27 -8.52
N GLN A 138 13.63 -12.40 -9.27
CA GLN A 138 14.74 -13.19 -9.77
C GLN A 138 14.33 -14.00 -11.01
N GLY A 139 15.27 -14.18 -11.96
CA GLY A 139 15.03 -14.93 -13.19
C GLY A 139 14.16 -14.19 -14.19
N SER A 140 13.37 -14.94 -14.96
CA SER A 140 12.44 -14.43 -15.97
C SER A 140 11.27 -15.39 -16.18
N ALA A 141 10.12 -14.85 -16.58
CA ALA A 141 8.90 -15.60 -16.84
C ALA A 141 8.13 -15.04 -18.03
N SER A 142 7.36 -15.89 -18.70
CA SER A 142 6.45 -15.54 -19.80
C SER A 142 5.01 -15.69 -19.34
N PHE A 143 4.24 -14.62 -19.41
CA PHE A 143 2.80 -14.61 -19.17
C PHE A 143 2.08 -14.84 -20.49
N GLN A 144 1.35 -15.95 -20.59
CA GLN A 144 0.73 -16.39 -21.82
C GLN A 144 -0.79 -16.33 -21.69
N VAL A 145 -1.42 -15.55 -22.54
CA VAL A 145 -2.85 -15.29 -22.54
C VAL A 145 -3.46 -15.59 -23.91
N MET A 146 -4.77 -15.76 -23.95
CA MET A 146 -5.53 -15.89 -25.21
C MET A 146 -6.23 -14.57 -25.53
N GLU A 147 -5.80 -13.89 -26.57
CA GLU A 147 -6.39 -12.64 -27.05
C GLU A 147 -6.97 -12.83 -28.46
N GLY A 148 -8.29 -12.64 -28.62
CA GLY A 148 -8.95 -12.80 -29.90
C GLY A 148 -8.74 -14.18 -30.55
N GLY A 149 -8.59 -15.25 -29.76
CA GLY A 149 -8.34 -16.62 -30.21
C GLY A 149 -6.89 -16.89 -30.58
N LYS A 150 -5.97 -15.98 -30.29
CA LYS A 150 -4.53 -16.15 -30.52
C LYS A 150 -3.79 -16.13 -29.18
N LYS A 151 -2.74 -16.98 -29.10
CA LYS A 151 -1.83 -16.96 -27.96
C LYS A 151 -0.90 -15.77 -28.09
N VAL A 152 -0.88 -14.94 -27.05
CA VAL A 152 0.02 -13.79 -26.88
C VAL A 152 0.89 -14.05 -25.65
N SER A 153 2.14 -13.61 -25.68
CA SER A 153 3.09 -13.78 -24.60
C SER A 153 3.71 -12.45 -24.20
N TYR A 154 3.75 -12.21 -22.90
CA TYR A 154 4.39 -11.05 -22.27
C TYR A 154 5.52 -11.55 -21.38
N ASP A 155 6.74 -11.26 -21.75
CA ASP A 155 7.91 -11.72 -21.01
C ASP A 155 8.35 -10.64 -20.01
N ILE A 156 8.66 -11.06 -18.79
CA ILE A 156 9.21 -10.21 -17.75
C ILE A 156 10.51 -10.83 -17.21
N SER A 157 11.41 -9.97 -16.79
CA SER A 157 12.69 -10.33 -16.17
C SER A 157 12.87 -9.60 -14.84
N ARG A 158 13.92 -9.92 -14.13
CA ARG A 158 14.18 -9.34 -12.81
C ARG A 158 14.13 -7.80 -12.80
N GLY A 159 13.21 -7.23 -12.05
CA GLY A 159 12.94 -5.82 -11.90
C GLY A 159 11.69 -5.36 -12.65
N ASP A 160 11.15 -6.20 -13.54
CA ASP A 160 9.92 -5.90 -14.26
C ASP A 160 8.69 -6.24 -13.43
N THR A 161 7.61 -5.55 -13.75
CA THR A 161 6.28 -5.72 -13.14
C THR A 161 5.24 -5.84 -14.23
N ILE A 162 4.27 -6.74 -14.05
CA ILE A 162 3.12 -6.89 -14.92
C ILE A 162 1.83 -6.85 -14.10
N LEU A 163 0.83 -6.16 -14.62
CA LEU A 163 -0.52 -6.12 -14.05
C LEU A 163 -1.45 -6.98 -14.89
N ILE A 164 -2.17 -7.87 -14.24
CA ILE A 164 -3.25 -8.67 -14.81
C ILE A 164 -4.58 -8.03 -14.43
N PRO A 165 -5.38 -7.56 -15.37
CA PRO A 165 -6.66 -6.94 -15.06
C PRO A 165 -7.68 -7.98 -14.57
N ALA A 166 -8.65 -7.54 -13.78
CA ALA A 166 -9.72 -8.38 -13.23
C ALA A 166 -10.63 -9.02 -14.32
N SER A 167 -10.61 -8.47 -15.53
CA SER A 167 -11.38 -9.00 -16.68
C SER A 167 -10.72 -10.17 -17.40
N MET A 168 -9.53 -10.60 -16.97
CA MET A 168 -8.84 -11.77 -17.48
C MET A 168 -9.40 -13.02 -16.77
N ASP A 169 -9.81 -14.05 -17.52
CA ASP A 169 -10.36 -15.27 -16.92
C ASP A 169 -9.26 -16.22 -16.43
N ASP A 170 -8.23 -16.44 -17.26
CA ASP A 170 -7.12 -17.32 -16.95
C ASP A 170 -5.88 -16.98 -17.77
N PHE A 171 -4.72 -17.43 -17.30
CA PHE A 171 -3.45 -17.29 -18.00
C PHE A 171 -2.42 -18.30 -17.50
N PHE A 172 -1.34 -18.47 -18.27
CA PHE A 172 -0.22 -19.30 -17.87
C PHE A 172 0.99 -18.46 -17.52
N ILE A 173 1.71 -18.86 -16.48
CA ILE A 173 3.02 -18.32 -16.13
C ILE A 173 4.04 -19.42 -16.41
N VAL A 174 4.95 -19.17 -17.34
CA VAL A 174 5.99 -20.11 -17.77
C VAL A 174 7.34 -19.59 -17.32
N PRO A 175 8.10 -20.29 -16.44
CA PRO A 175 9.46 -19.88 -16.13
C PRO A 175 10.34 -20.01 -17.38
N LEU A 176 11.09 -18.95 -17.68
CA LEU A 176 12.07 -18.94 -18.78
C LEU A 176 13.48 -19.29 -18.29
N GLU A 177 13.71 -19.14 -16.98
CA GLU A 177 14.96 -19.48 -16.31
C GLU A 177 14.71 -20.34 -15.07
N LYS A 178 15.76 -21.09 -14.67
CA LYS A 178 15.75 -21.79 -13.39
C LYS A 178 15.79 -20.78 -12.23
N ASN A 179 15.13 -21.12 -11.13
CA ASN A 179 15.06 -20.29 -9.92
C ASN A 179 14.39 -18.94 -10.18
N THR A 180 13.33 -18.90 -10.98
CA THR A 180 12.51 -17.71 -11.17
C THR A 180 11.63 -17.48 -9.96
N LEU A 181 11.74 -16.30 -9.35
CA LEU A 181 10.96 -15.88 -8.20
C LEU A 181 10.10 -14.67 -8.57
N LEU A 182 8.80 -14.80 -8.34
CA LEU A 182 7.83 -13.71 -8.48
C LEU A 182 7.22 -13.38 -7.11
N LEU A 183 6.82 -12.13 -6.95
CA LEU A 183 5.83 -11.73 -5.95
C LEU A 183 4.49 -11.59 -6.66
N GLU A 184 3.46 -12.22 -6.14
CA GLU A 184 2.07 -12.07 -6.51
C GLU A 184 1.41 -11.16 -5.48
N VAL A 185 0.83 -10.05 -5.93
CA VAL A 185 0.18 -9.04 -5.08
C VAL A 185 -1.24 -8.83 -5.56
N TRP A 186 -2.18 -8.92 -4.64
CA TRP A 186 -3.60 -8.71 -4.93
C TRP A 186 -4.31 -8.10 -3.73
N LEU A 187 -5.48 -7.51 -3.95
CA LEU A 187 -6.25 -6.88 -2.88
C LEU A 187 -6.87 -7.94 -1.98
N SER A 188 -6.87 -7.70 -0.69
CA SER A 188 -7.65 -8.54 0.24
C SER A 188 -9.12 -8.50 -0.16
N PRO A 189 -9.87 -9.62 -0.05
CA PRO A 189 -11.30 -9.60 -0.21
C PRO A 189 -11.90 -8.51 0.67
N ALA A 190 -12.85 -7.74 0.13
CA ALA A 190 -13.60 -6.81 0.96
C ALA A 190 -14.29 -7.64 2.06
N GLU A 191 -14.16 -7.24 3.33
CA GLU A 191 -15.07 -7.75 4.34
C GLU A 191 -16.47 -7.43 3.83
N GLU A 192 -17.36 -8.43 3.79
CA GLU A 192 -18.78 -8.17 3.55
C GLU A 192 -19.18 -7.16 4.62
N ILE A 193 -19.30 -5.90 4.22
CA ILE A 193 -19.97 -4.90 5.04
C ILE A 193 -21.40 -5.43 5.05
N ASP A 194 -21.79 -6.08 6.17
CA ASP A 194 -23.20 -6.27 6.46
C ASP A 194 -23.82 -4.89 6.26
N ASP A 195 -24.55 -4.75 5.15
CA ASP A 195 -25.38 -3.59 4.88
C ASP A 195 -26.37 -3.50 6.04
N TYR A 196 -25.96 -2.84 7.10
CA TYR A 196 -26.87 -2.25 8.05
C TYR A 196 -27.57 -1.11 7.28
N ILE A 197 -28.43 -1.50 6.37
CA ILE A 197 -29.52 -0.65 5.91
C ILE A 197 -30.43 -0.57 7.15
N ASP A 198 -30.30 0.53 7.84
CA ASP A 198 -31.23 0.90 8.90
C ASP A 198 -32.61 1.06 8.25
N GLU A 199 -33.40 -0.04 8.25
CA GLU A 199 -34.78 -0.05 7.75
C GLU A 199 -35.70 0.91 8.53
N ASN A 200 -35.14 1.71 9.44
CA ASN A 200 -35.86 2.68 10.26
C ASN A 200 -35.73 4.13 9.80
N VAL A 201 -35.26 4.42 8.60
CA VAL A 201 -35.52 5.72 8.00
C VAL A 201 -36.94 5.67 7.44
N SER A 202 -37.91 5.85 8.33
CA SER A 202 -39.30 6.11 7.93
C SER A 202 -39.35 7.33 7.04
N GLU A 203 -39.85 7.13 5.84
CA GLU A 203 -40.37 8.18 4.96
C GLU A 203 -41.47 8.94 5.71
N ASP A 204 -41.10 10.03 6.38
CA ASP A 204 -42.04 11.04 6.83
C ASP A 204 -41.60 12.39 6.25
N CYS A 205 -41.78 12.51 4.94
CA CYS A 205 -41.98 13.78 4.29
C CYS A 205 -43.39 13.74 3.69
N SER A 206 -44.37 13.94 4.54
CA SER A 206 -45.69 14.31 4.06
C SER A 206 -45.63 15.73 3.53
N ASP A 207 -45.82 15.86 2.22
CA ASP A 207 -46.32 17.07 1.59
C ASP A 207 -47.61 17.49 2.28
N ASP A 208 -47.62 18.64 2.84
CA ASP A 208 -48.80 19.48 2.93
C ASP A 208 -48.40 20.84 3.55
N ASP A 209 -48.59 21.84 2.78
CA ASP A 209 -49.03 23.21 3.05
C ASP A 209 -48.24 24.23 2.23
N CYS A 210 -48.61 24.29 0.95
CA CYS A 210 -48.58 25.54 0.20
C CYS A 210 -49.92 26.25 0.46
N ASP A 211 -49.97 27.22 1.30
CA ASP A 211 -51.02 28.23 1.26
C ASP A 211 -50.41 29.58 0.91
N GLU A 212 -50.95 30.06 -0.19
CA GLU A 212 -50.82 31.40 -0.72
C GLU A 212 -51.41 32.39 0.29
N GLU A 213 -50.75 33.50 0.54
CA GLU A 213 -51.47 34.76 0.74
C GLU A 213 -50.65 35.95 0.22
N GLU A 214 -51.37 36.67 -0.57
CA GLU A 214 -51.06 37.86 -1.34
C GLU A 214 -50.80 39.10 -0.48
N GLU A 215 -50.10 40.09 -1.11
CA GLU A 215 -50.31 41.54 -1.09
C GLU A 215 -50.10 42.26 0.29
N GLU A 216 -49.42 43.30 0.32
CA GLU A 216 -49.52 44.67 -0.20
C GLU A 216 -48.48 45.61 0.45
N HIS A 217 -47.89 46.40 -0.39
CA HIS A 217 -47.81 47.86 -0.32
C HIS A 217 -46.89 48.62 0.65
N CYS A 218 -46.28 49.60 0.03
CA CYS A 218 -45.77 50.92 0.51
C CYS A 218 -44.38 50.90 1.18
N GLY A 219 -43.42 51.58 0.72
CA GLY A 219 -43.34 52.88 0.08
C GLY A 219 -42.47 53.81 0.93
N HIS A 220 -41.62 54.57 0.26
CA HIS A 220 -40.99 55.80 0.74
C HIS A 220 -39.65 55.76 1.49
N ASN A 221 -38.55 56.02 0.76
CA ASN A 221 -37.93 57.36 0.66
C ASN A 221 -36.93 57.80 1.76
N HIS A 222 -35.79 58.24 1.25
CA HIS A 222 -34.85 59.28 1.74
C HIS A 222 -33.88 58.90 2.89
N LYS A 223 -32.64 58.88 2.72
CA LYS A 223 -31.64 59.84 2.25
C LYS A 223 -30.34 59.14 2.03
#